data_3ee22639baa3113a926c38674c4e5c1b
#
_entry.id   3ee22639baa3113a926c38674c4e5c1b
#
_cell.length_a   1.000
_cell.length_b   1.000
_cell.length_c   1.000
_cell.angle_alpha   90.00
_cell.angle_beta   90.00
_cell.angle_gamma   90.00
#
_symmetry.space_group_name_H-M   'P 1'
#
loop_
_entity.id
_entity.type
_entity.pdbx_description
1 polymer ?
#
loop_
_entity_poly.entity_id
_entity_poly.type
_entity_poly.pdbx_seq_one_letter_code
_entity_poly.pdbx_strand_id
1 'polypeptide(L)'
;LYTNQTHAYFRAPHLYVAVAARFMPGRRVLTDSQAKAIKVAPGYFKDTSDAIFMTTRPCEGAAHAALYDRTFLEGFIRGGIGAQNWVSRTNYPALNVVQTGSAEMSVYVNQDYAQPTAHMRRYSLRLDGFASVRAPYAGGELRTQPLKFTGDRLELNFSTSAAGSIRVEIQDEAGKPISGFAAEDCVEVIGNEIERVIHWKGGADVSNLAGK
;
A
#
# COMPACT_ATOMS: atom_id res chain seq x y z
N LEU A 1 -15.61 10.14 0.39
CA LEU A 1 -14.31 10.66 -0.05
C LEU A 1 -14.41 12.16 -0.30
N TYR A 2 -13.31 12.87 -0.04
CA TYR A 2 -13.21 14.30 -0.29
C TYR A 2 -12.30 14.58 -1.50
N THR A 3 -11.14 13.94 -1.54
CA THR A 3 -10.26 13.91 -2.72
C THR A 3 -10.00 12.47 -3.11
N ASN A 4 -9.68 12.21 -4.36
CA ASN A 4 -9.40 10.87 -4.85
C ASN A 4 -7.89 10.61 -4.99
N GLN A 5 -7.15 11.50 -5.64
CA GLN A 5 -5.70 11.43 -5.87
C GLN A 5 -5.25 10.16 -6.62
N THR A 6 -6.10 9.63 -7.49
CA THR A 6 -5.76 8.45 -8.30
C THR A 6 -4.74 8.79 -9.37
N HIS A 7 -3.71 7.97 -9.49
CA HIS A 7 -2.67 8.08 -10.51
C HIS A 7 -2.09 6.70 -10.86
N ALA A 8 -1.48 6.60 -12.02
CA ALA A 8 -0.77 5.39 -12.42
C ALA A 8 0.43 5.16 -11.49
N TYR A 9 0.62 3.93 -11.03
CA TYR A 9 1.75 3.61 -10.18
C TYR A 9 3.04 3.55 -11.00
N PHE A 10 4.06 4.28 -10.61
CA PHE A 10 5.26 4.51 -11.42
C PHE A 10 6.05 3.24 -11.76
N ARG A 11 6.00 2.20 -10.92
CA ARG A 11 6.65 0.90 -11.18
C ARG A 11 5.78 -0.06 -11.99
N ALA A 12 4.47 0.14 -11.97
CA ALA A 12 3.49 -0.70 -12.66
C ALA A 12 2.37 0.18 -13.24
N PRO A 13 2.59 0.89 -14.35
CA PRO A 13 1.66 1.91 -14.87
C PRO A 13 0.27 1.38 -15.25
N HIS A 14 0.11 0.08 -15.39
CA HIS A 14 -1.18 -0.59 -15.58
C HIS A 14 -2.00 -0.73 -14.29
N LEU A 15 -1.40 -0.41 -13.15
CA LEU A 15 -2.06 -0.33 -11.85
C LEU A 15 -2.22 1.14 -11.47
N TYR A 16 -3.40 1.48 -10.97
CA TYR A 16 -3.66 2.81 -10.43
C TYR A 16 -3.78 2.70 -8.91
N VAL A 17 -3.16 3.62 -8.23
CA VAL A 17 -3.22 3.74 -6.78
C VAL A 17 -3.83 5.09 -6.39
N ALA A 18 -4.54 5.10 -5.29
CA ALA A 18 -5.13 6.31 -4.72
C ALA A 18 -4.88 6.34 -3.21
N VAL A 19 -4.22 7.38 -2.75
CA VAL A 19 -4.20 7.74 -1.33
C VAL A 19 -5.20 8.88 -1.17
N ALA A 20 -6.46 8.53 -0.88
CA ALA A 20 -7.60 9.41 -0.97
C ALA A 20 -7.97 10.00 0.40
N ALA A 21 -8.28 11.29 0.46
CA ALA A 21 -8.76 11.91 1.68
C ALA A 21 -10.19 11.47 2.01
N ARG A 22 -10.41 11.04 3.24
CA ARG A 22 -11.72 10.77 3.81
C ARG A 22 -12.05 11.84 4.84
N PHE A 23 -13.12 12.57 4.59
CA PHE A 23 -13.65 13.60 5.48
C PHE A 23 -14.85 13.04 6.24
N MET A 24 -14.87 13.24 7.53
CA MET A 24 -15.91 12.75 8.44
C MET A 24 -16.62 13.92 9.10
N PRO A 25 -17.71 14.43 8.49
CA PRO A 25 -18.43 15.57 9.04
C PRO A 25 -19.05 15.24 10.39
N GLY A 26 -19.02 16.22 11.30
CA GLY A 26 -19.62 16.12 12.62
C GLY A 26 -18.84 15.25 13.62
N ARG A 27 -17.72 14.62 13.19
CA ARG A 27 -16.86 13.84 14.10
C ARG A 27 -15.85 14.75 14.78
N ARG A 28 -16.28 15.39 15.83
CA ARG A 28 -15.49 16.32 16.60
C ARG A 28 -14.69 15.60 17.69
N VAL A 29 -13.41 15.94 17.77
CA VAL A 29 -12.47 15.42 18.80
C VAL A 29 -12.13 16.54 19.81
N LEU A 30 -11.84 17.75 19.33
CA LEU A 30 -11.39 18.85 20.16
C LEU A 30 -12.55 19.57 20.85
N THR A 31 -12.34 19.97 22.10
CA THR A 31 -13.17 20.97 22.78
C THR A 31 -12.88 22.38 22.24
N ASP A 32 -13.74 23.34 22.54
CA ASP A 32 -13.53 24.75 22.14
C ASP A 32 -12.24 25.30 22.79
N SER A 33 -11.96 24.95 24.02
CA SER A 33 -10.74 25.39 24.71
C SER A 33 -9.47 24.82 24.10
N GLN A 34 -9.48 23.53 23.71
CA GLN A 34 -8.36 22.90 23.01
C GLN A 34 -8.13 23.52 21.62
N ALA A 35 -9.19 23.71 20.84
CA ALA A 35 -9.10 24.36 19.53
C ALA A 35 -8.55 25.79 19.63
N LYS A 36 -8.99 26.55 20.65
CA LYS A 36 -8.47 27.90 20.92
C LYS A 36 -7.00 27.88 21.33
N ALA A 37 -6.59 26.91 22.17
CA ALA A 37 -5.22 26.79 22.63
C ALA A 37 -4.22 26.55 21.48
N ILE A 38 -4.60 25.75 20.48
CA ILE A 38 -3.79 25.50 19.28
C ILE A 38 -4.13 26.43 18.10
N LYS A 39 -4.91 27.48 18.36
CA LYS A 39 -5.28 28.54 17.41
C LYS A 39 -5.89 28.06 16.10
N VAL A 40 -6.78 27.06 16.18
CA VAL A 40 -7.53 26.60 15.01
C VAL A 40 -8.46 27.72 14.51
N ALA A 41 -8.49 27.95 13.21
CA ALA A 41 -9.41 28.89 12.61
C ALA A 41 -10.90 28.47 12.89
N PRO A 42 -11.80 29.43 13.09
CA PRO A 42 -13.19 29.14 13.44
C PRO A 42 -13.84 28.18 12.45
N GLY A 43 -14.53 27.17 12.97
CA GLY A 43 -15.27 26.18 12.16
C GLY A 43 -14.48 24.95 11.71
N TYR A 44 -13.16 24.95 11.83
CA TYR A 44 -12.33 23.85 11.34
C TYR A 44 -12.02 22.72 12.35
N PHE A 45 -12.65 22.70 13.50
CA PHE A 45 -12.45 21.67 14.53
C PHE A 45 -13.73 20.85 14.84
N LYS A 46 -14.75 20.97 13.98
CA LYS A 46 -16.02 20.24 14.13
C LYS A 46 -16.04 18.88 13.44
N ASP A 47 -15.01 18.59 12.66
CA ASP A 47 -14.89 17.43 11.81
C ASP A 47 -13.49 16.83 11.94
N THR A 48 -13.31 15.59 11.46
CA THR A 48 -12.00 14.95 11.38
C THR A 48 -11.75 14.41 9.97
N SER A 49 -10.48 14.15 9.68
CA SER A 49 -10.06 13.60 8.39
C SER A 49 -8.94 12.59 8.57
N ASP A 50 -8.93 11.61 7.69
CA ASP A 50 -7.84 10.68 7.50
C ASP A 50 -7.66 10.38 6.01
N ALA A 51 -6.70 9.55 5.65
CA ALA A 51 -6.58 9.08 4.28
C ALA A 51 -6.73 7.57 4.20
N ILE A 52 -7.32 7.10 3.11
CA ILE A 52 -7.50 5.68 2.81
C ILE A 52 -6.68 5.31 1.57
N PHE A 53 -6.34 4.03 1.47
CA PHE A 53 -5.67 3.46 0.31
C PHE A 53 -6.65 2.67 -0.54
N MET A 54 -6.58 2.85 -1.85
CA MET A 54 -7.38 2.13 -2.83
C MET A 54 -6.55 1.83 -4.07
N THR A 55 -6.90 0.77 -4.77
CA THR A 55 -6.31 0.42 -6.07
C THR A 55 -7.39 0.22 -7.11
N THR A 56 -7.04 0.41 -8.38
CA THR A 56 -7.89 0.06 -9.51
C THR A 56 -7.06 -0.33 -10.72
N ARG A 57 -7.67 -1.04 -11.65
CA ARG A 57 -7.11 -1.31 -12.98
C ARG A 57 -8.04 -0.71 -14.03
N PRO A 58 -7.52 -0.27 -15.19
CA PRO A 58 -8.37 0.06 -16.33
C PRO A 58 -9.23 -1.15 -16.71
N CYS A 59 -10.52 -0.97 -16.79
CA CYS A 59 -11.43 -1.99 -17.32
C CYS A 59 -11.54 -1.79 -18.83
N GLU A 60 -11.10 -2.75 -19.63
CA GLU A 60 -11.37 -2.76 -21.06
C GLU A 60 -12.87 -2.92 -21.29
N GLY A 61 -13.48 -2.04 -22.07
CA GLY A 61 -14.85 -2.12 -22.54
C GLY A 61 -15.96 -1.72 -21.57
N ALA A 62 -15.66 -1.42 -20.31
CA ALA A 62 -16.66 -0.86 -19.39
C ALA A 62 -16.74 0.66 -19.58
N ALA A 63 -17.85 1.16 -20.05
CA ALA A 63 -18.12 2.58 -20.18
C ALA A 63 -17.90 3.26 -18.80
N HIS A 64 -16.70 3.75 -18.55
CA HIS A 64 -16.35 4.78 -17.56
C HIS A 64 -16.49 4.49 -16.06
N ALA A 65 -16.67 3.25 -15.61
CA ALA A 65 -16.73 2.93 -14.20
C ALA A 65 -15.42 2.25 -13.73
N ALA A 66 -14.52 3.02 -13.11
CA ALA A 66 -13.42 2.44 -12.37
C ALA A 66 -13.93 1.83 -11.06
N LEU A 67 -13.78 0.52 -10.90
CA LEU A 67 -14.01 -0.15 -9.64
C LEU A 67 -12.73 -0.07 -8.79
N TYR A 68 -12.87 0.48 -7.58
CA TYR A 68 -11.76 0.57 -6.65
C TYR A 68 -11.81 -0.56 -5.63
N ASP A 69 -10.70 -1.27 -5.53
CA ASP A 69 -10.47 -2.22 -4.45
C ASP A 69 -9.89 -1.50 -3.23
N ARG A 70 -10.42 -1.82 -2.07
CA ARG A 70 -9.88 -1.43 -0.79
C ARG A 70 -9.32 -2.68 -0.11
N THR A 71 -8.01 -2.83 -0.18
CA THR A 71 -7.30 -3.97 0.44
C THR A 71 -7.59 -4.06 1.95
N PHE A 72 -7.80 -2.92 2.60
CA PHE A 72 -8.22 -2.81 4.01
C PHE A 72 -9.15 -1.62 4.20
N LEU A 73 -10.08 -1.71 5.15
CA LEU A 73 -11.13 -0.69 5.38
C LEU A 73 -10.71 0.43 6.33
N GLU A 74 -9.57 0.30 6.99
CA GLU A 74 -9.04 1.25 7.96
C GLU A 74 -8.38 2.47 7.29
N GLY A 75 -8.05 3.47 8.11
CA GLY A 75 -7.26 4.60 7.65
C GLY A 75 -5.83 4.17 7.32
N PHE A 76 -5.37 4.53 6.14
CA PHE A 76 -3.98 4.36 5.71
C PHE A 76 -3.06 5.39 6.36
N ILE A 77 -3.48 6.66 6.37
CA ILE A 77 -2.83 7.72 7.12
C ILE A 77 -3.83 8.22 8.16
N ARG A 78 -3.51 8.02 9.42
CA ARG A 78 -4.37 8.39 10.56
C ARG A 78 -3.86 9.66 11.22
N GLY A 79 -4.72 10.34 12.00
CA GLY A 79 -4.36 11.54 12.75
C GLY A 79 -3.19 11.36 13.71
N GLY A 80 -3.04 10.17 14.29
CA GLY A 80 -1.98 9.91 15.27
C GLY A 80 -2.19 10.65 16.58
N ILE A 81 -1.09 10.82 17.33
CA ILE A 81 -1.08 11.52 18.62
C ILE A 81 -0.95 13.02 18.40
N GLY A 82 -1.65 13.82 19.18
CA GLY A 82 -1.61 15.27 19.17
C GLY A 82 -2.91 15.91 18.65
N ALA A 83 -3.38 16.93 19.37
CA ALA A 83 -4.64 17.61 19.07
C ALA A 83 -4.67 18.24 17.67
N GLN A 84 -3.53 18.73 17.21
CA GLN A 84 -3.37 19.38 15.90
C GLN A 84 -3.81 18.49 14.74
N ASN A 85 -3.58 17.18 14.87
CA ASN A 85 -3.88 16.18 13.82
C ASN A 85 -5.36 15.81 13.71
N TRP A 86 -6.19 16.27 14.66
CA TRP A 86 -7.63 15.97 14.73
C TRP A 86 -8.50 17.18 14.36
N VAL A 87 -7.94 18.03 13.51
CA VAL A 87 -8.60 19.19 12.92
C VAL A 87 -9.08 18.83 11.51
N SER A 88 -10.19 19.42 11.12
CA SER A 88 -10.79 19.28 9.77
C SER A 88 -9.75 19.49 8.67
N ARG A 89 -9.77 18.64 7.64
CA ARG A 89 -8.90 18.67 6.46
C ARG A 89 -7.40 18.46 6.72
N THR A 90 -7.00 18.14 7.94
CA THR A 90 -5.66 17.62 8.25
C THR A 90 -5.55 16.18 7.72
N ASN A 91 -4.35 15.74 7.39
CA ASN A 91 -4.05 14.43 6.79
C ASN A 91 -4.53 14.25 5.33
N TYR A 92 -4.66 15.33 4.59
CA TYR A 92 -4.99 15.26 3.16
C TYR A 92 -3.71 15.02 2.34
N PRO A 93 -3.66 13.91 1.60
CA PRO A 93 -2.53 13.62 0.71
C PRO A 93 -2.48 14.56 -0.49
N ALA A 94 -1.28 14.91 -0.90
CA ALA A 94 -1.04 15.47 -2.23
C ALA A 94 -1.16 14.37 -3.30
N LEU A 95 -1.25 14.78 -4.56
CA LEU A 95 -1.25 13.84 -5.68
C LEU A 95 0.11 13.17 -5.81
N ASN A 96 0.10 11.91 -6.15
CA ASN A 96 1.21 11.00 -6.40
C ASN A 96 1.88 10.41 -5.16
N VAL A 97 2.35 9.20 -5.38
CA VAL A 97 3.39 8.52 -4.61
C VAL A 97 4.65 8.57 -5.46
N VAL A 98 5.75 9.03 -4.89
CA VAL A 98 7.00 9.23 -5.62
C VAL A 98 8.13 8.41 -5.01
N GLN A 99 9.00 7.87 -5.86
CA GLN A 99 10.21 7.21 -5.39
C GLN A 99 11.19 8.25 -4.85
N THR A 100 11.67 8.05 -3.64
CA THR A 100 12.59 8.96 -2.94
C THR A 100 13.90 8.28 -2.52
N GLY A 101 14.03 7.01 -2.83
CA GLY A 101 15.26 6.22 -2.63
C GLY A 101 15.17 4.88 -3.35
N SER A 102 16.25 4.12 -3.36
CA SER A 102 16.28 2.78 -3.98
C SER A 102 15.32 1.80 -3.32
N ALA A 103 15.05 1.97 -2.04
CA ALA A 103 14.18 1.12 -1.24
C ALA A 103 12.98 1.89 -0.66
N GLU A 104 12.80 3.15 -1.04
CA GLU A 104 11.84 4.06 -0.42
C GLU A 104 10.97 4.77 -1.45
N MET A 105 9.70 4.94 -1.10
CA MET A 105 8.79 5.86 -1.76
C MET A 105 8.14 6.78 -0.71
N SER A 106 7.58 7.90 -1.14
CA SER A 106 7.02 8.90 -0.26
C SER A 106 5.66 9.42 -0.72
N VAL A 107 4.85 9.77 0.27
CA VAL A 107 3.60 10.51 0.13
C VAL A 107 3.70 11.80 0.91
N TYR A 108 3.28 12.90 0.33
CA TYR A 108 3.25 14.21 0.98
C TYR A 108 1.83 14.51 1.47
N VAL A 109 1.71 14.97 2.70
CA VAL A 109 0.43 15.11 3.39
C VAL A 109 0.33 16.45 4.07
N ASN A 110 -0.80 17.13 3.89
CA ASN A 110 -1.09 18.36 4.60
C ASN A 110 -1.34 18.08 6.09
N GLN A 111 -0.60 18.72 6.95
CA GLN A 111 -0.71 18.62 8.41
C GLN A 111 -1.09 19.97 9.01
N ASP A 112 -1.72 19.93 10.19
CA ASP A 112 -2.12 21.08 10.98
C ASP A 112 -2.96 22.11 10.18
N TYR A 113 -3.86 21.63 9.32
CA TYR A 113 -4.67 22.50 8.49
C TYR A 113 -5.47 23.52 9.34
N ALA A 114 -5.58 24.75 8.84
CA ALA A 114 -6.25 25.86 9.51
C ALA A 114 -5.65 26.24 10.88
N GLN A 115 -4.36 26.00 11.06
CA GLN A 115 -3.58 26.34 12.24
C GLN A 115 -2.32 27.12 11.83
N PRO A 116 -1.72 27.93 12.73
CA PRO A 116 -0.47 28.63 12.42
C PRO A 116 0.71 27.72 12.10
N THR A 117 0.63 26.45 12.52
CA THR A 117 1.64 25.41 12.31
C THR A 117 1.38 24.58 11.04
N ALA A 118 0.45 24.99 10.17
CA ALA A 118 0.14 24.29 8.92
C ALA A 118 1.40 24.06 8.06
N HIS A 119 1.60 22.82 7.63
CA HIS A 119 2.78 22.44 6.84
C HIS A 119 2.51 21.17 6.00
N MET A 120 3.38 20.94 5.05
CA MET A 120 3.45 19.66 4.34
C MET A 120 4.42 18.72 5.06
N ARG A 121 3.98 17.50 5.33
CA ARG A 121 4.81 16.45 5.91
C ARG A 121 5.06 15.36 4.89
N ARG A 122 6.30 14.92 4.79
CA ARG A 122 6.68 13.72 4.05
C ARG A 122 6.49 12.49 4.92
N TYR A 123 5.74 11.53 4.43
CA TYR A 123 5.67 10.19 4.96
C TYR A 123 6.43 9.26 4.02
N SER A 124 7.35 8.49 4.54
CA SER A 124 8.05 7.48 3.76
C SER A 124 7.53 6.08 4.07
N LEU A 125 7.57 5.25 3.07
CA LEU A 125 7.25 3.85 3.17
C LEU A 125 8.20 3.05 2.28
N ARG A 126 8.32 1.77 2.59
CA ARG A 126 9.08 0.83 1.78
C ARG A 126 8.58 0.85 0.34
N LEU A 127 9.47 0.75 -0.63
CA LEU A 127 9.09 0.64 -2.05
C LEU A 127 8.08 -0.51 -2.22
N ASP A 128 6.99 -0.28 -2.96
CA ASP A 128 5.85 -1.19 -3.13
C ASP A 128 5.11 -1.58 -1.83
N GLY A 129 5.43 -0.97 -0.70
CA GLY A 129 5.00 -1.36 0.64
C GLY A 129 3.68 -0.73 1.11
N PHE A 130 2.66 -0.59 0.26
CA PHE A 130 1.35 -0.05 0.66
C PHE A 130 0.60 -0.97 1.62
N ALA A 131 0.73 -2.27 1.43
CA ALA A 131 0.13 -3.31 2.24
C ALA A 131 1.02 -4.54 2.25
N SER A 132 0.87 -5.38 3.25
CA SER A 132 1.59 -6.65 3.34
C SER A 132 0.67 -7.77 3.81
N VAL A 133 0.99 -8.98 3.42
CA VAL A 133 0.43 -10.19 4.02
C VAL A 133 1.39 -10.67 5.09
N ARG A 134 0.87 -11.05 6.24
CA ARG A 134 1.65 -11.51 7.39
C ARG A 134 1.19 -12.90 7.79
N ALA A 135 2.14 -13.82 7.92
CA ALA A 135 1.91 -15.12 8.55
C ALA A 135 2.19 -15.06 10.06
N PRO A 136 1.41 -15.75 10.90
CA PRO A 136 1.72 -15.96 12.32
C PRO A 136 2.89 -16.95 12.47
N TYR A 137 3.33 -17.20 13.71
CA TYR A 137 4.40 -18.18 14.00
C TYR A 137 4.07 -19.60 13.53
N ALA A 138 2.80 -19.96 13.52
CA ALA A 138 2.34 -21.27 13.00
C ALA A 138 2.45 -21.42 11.46
N GLY A 139 2.86 -20.34 10.77
CA GLY A 139 2.90 -20.31 9.32
C GLY A 139 1.58 -19.87 8.69
N GLY A 140 1.57 -19.82 7.37
CA GLY A 140 0.39 -19.49 6.57
C GLY A 140 0.72 -19.52 5.08
N GLU A 141 -0.30 -19.56 4.26
CA GLU A 141 -0.20 -19.51 2.79
C GLU A 141 -0.83 -18.24 2.23
N LEU A 142 -0.22 -17.72 1.18
CA LEU A 142 -0.81 -16.74 0.28
C LEU A 142 -0.88 -17.35 -1.12
N ARG A 143 -2.08 -17.48 -1.66
CA ARG A 143 -2.29 -17.85 -3.05
C ARG A 143 -2.79 -16.64 -3.83
N THR A 144 -2.12 -16.32 -4.93
CA THR A 144 -2.56 -15.25 -5.85
C THR A 144 -3.73 -15.73 -6.70
N GLN A 145 -4.47 -14.79 -7.28
CA GLN A 145 -5.30 -15.13 -8.44
C GLN A 145 -4.37 -15.54 -9.60
N PRO A 146 -4.87 -16.34 -10.57
CA PRO A 146 -4.13 -16.59 -11.80
C PRO A 146 -3.72 -15.26 -12.47
N LEU A 147 -2.48 -15.19 -12.92
CA LEU A 147 -1.96 -13.98 -13.54
C LEU A 147 -1.12 -14.35 -14.77
N LYS A 148 -1.20 -13.51 -15.80
CA LYS A 148 -0.27 -13.55 -16.93
C LYS A 148 0.84 -12.54 -16.70
N PHE A 149 2.05 -12.93 -16.99
CA PHE A 149 3.23 -12.08 -16.81
C PHE A 149 4.14 -12.12 -18.03
N THR A 150 5.05 -11.19 -18.11
CA THR A 150 6.21 -11.16 -18.99
C THR A 150 7.46 -11.06 -18.14
N GLY A 151 8.55 -11.66 -18.58
CA GLY A 151 9.80 -11.66 -17.83
C GLY A 151 10.31 -13.07 -17.58
N ASP A 152 11.47 -13.15 -16.98
CA ASP A 152 12.25 -14.37 -16.83
C ASP A 152 12.54 -14.77 -15.37
N ARG A 153 12.08 -13.96 -14.39
CA ARG A 153 12.32 -14.21 -12.97
C ARG A 153 11.18 -13.69 -12.10
N LEU A 154 11.03 -14.30 -10.93
CA LEU A 154 10.13 -13.84 -9.88
C LEU A 154 10.93 -13.14 -8.79
N GLU A 155 10.53 -11.93 -8.47
CA GLU A 155 11.13 -11.14 -7.39
C GLU A 155 10.14 -10.94 -6.25
N LEU A 156 10.62 -11.05 -5.00
CA LEU A 156 9.84 -10.79 -3.81
C LEU A 156 10.31 -9.55 -3.07
N ASN A 157 9.33 -8.79 -2.64
CA ASN A 157 9.47 -7.77 -1.60
C ASN A 157 8.97 -8.36 -0.28
N PHE A 158 9.85 -8.61 0.67
CA PHE A 158 9.53 -9.38 1.87
C PHE A 158 10.37 -8.99 3.07
N SER A 159 9.89 -9.40 4.25
CA SER A 159 10.66 -9.36 5.50
C SER A 159 10.27 -10.57 6.34
N THR A 160 11.25 -11.30 6.85
CA THR A 160 11.05 -12.37 7.84
C THR A 160 11.60 -11.96 9.20
N SER A 161 11.20 -12.66 10.24
CA SER A 161 11.98 -12.72 11.49
C SER A 161 13.17 -13.66 11.32
N ALA A 162 14.06 -13.70 12.30
CA ALA A 162 15.20 -14.65 12.28
C ALA A 162 14.77 -16.14 12.28
N ALA A 163 13.58 -16.42 12.78
CA ALA A 163 12.99 -17.78 12.80
C ALA A 163 11.99 -18.03 11.68
N GLY A 164 11.69 -17.00 10.88
CA GLY A 164 10.73 -17.10 9.79
C GLY A 164 11.39 -17.30 8.44
N SER A 165 10.68 -17.94 7.52
CA SER A 165 11.12 -18.13 6.15
C SER A 165 9.95 -18.10 5.17
N ILE A 166 10.27 -18.00 3.89
CA ILE A 166 9.31 -18.07 2.79
C ILE A 166 9.78 -19.15 1.82
N ARG A 167 8.82 -19.92 1.31
CA ARG A 167 8.99 -20.80 0.15
C ARG A 167 7.93 -20.45 -0.89
N VAL A 168 8.31 -20.49 -2.14
CA VAL A 168 7.45 -20.14 -3.26
C VAL A 168 7.22 -21.35 -4.14
N GLU A 169 5.97 -21.53 -4.54
CA GLU A 169 5.52 -22.53 -5.49
C GLU A 169 4.80 -21.83 -6.63
N ILE A 170 5.00 -22.31 -7.87
CA ILE A 170 4.21 -21.88 -9.01
C ILE A 170 3.26 -23.02 -9.39
N GLN A 171 1.98 -22.69 -9.45
CA GLN A 171 0.90 -23.63 -9.77
C GLN A 171 0.28 -23.33 -11.12
N ASP A 172 -0.29 -24.35 -11.75
CA ASP A 172 -1.19 -24.20 -12.89
C ASP A 172 -2.57 -23.67 -12.45
N GLU A 173 -3.47 -23.43 -13.40
CA GLU A 173 -4.84 -22.96 -13.12
C GLU A 173 -5.65 -23.93 -12.26
N ALA A 174 -5.34 -25.22 -12.27
CA ALA A 174 -5.97 -26.23 -11.43
C ALA A 174 -5.42 -26.29 -10.00
N GLY A 175 -4.37 -25.48 -9.71
CA GLY A 175 -3.71 -25.45 -8.40
C GLY A 175 -2.70 -26.56 -8.20
N LYS A 176 -2.23 -27.19 -9.28
CA LYS A 176 -1.19 -28.22 -9.23
C LYS A 176 0.18 -27.59 -9.41
N PRO A 177 1.17 -27.96 -8.56
CA PRO A 177 2.54 -27.47 -8.72
C PRO A 177 3.11 -27.80 -10.11
N ILE A 178 3.70 -26.79 -10.74
CA ILE A 178 4.41 -26.96 -12.00
C ILE A 178 5.76 -27.63 -11.70
N SER A 179 6.11 -28.66 -12.47
CA SER A 179 7.35 -29.43 -12.28
C SER A 179 8.58 -28.50 -12.28
N GLY A 180 9.41 -28.61 -11.26
CA GLY A 180 10.59 -27.79 -11.02
C GLY A 180 10.34 -26.48 -10.26
N PHE A 181 9.07 -26.16 -9.98
CA PHE A 181 8.69 -24.95 -9.25
C PHE A 181 7.84 -25.24 -8.01
N ALA A 182 7.91 -26.44 -7.47
CA ALA A 182 7.23 -26.82 -6.25
C ALA A 182 7.90 -26.19 -5.01
N ALA A 183 7.17 -26.10 -3.91
CA ALA A 183 7.66 -25.50 -2.67
C ALA A 183 8.89 -26.22 -2.08
N GLU A 184 8.98 -27.55 -2.24
CA GLU A 184 10.13 -28.35 -1.84
C GLU A 184 11.37 -28.16 -2.73
N ASP A 185 11.21 -27.65 -3.92
CA ASP A 185 12.30 -27.27 -4.82
C ASP A 185 12.77 -25.82 -4.60
N CYS A 186 11.95 -25.00 -3.94
CA CYS A 186 12.30 -23.61 -3.65
C CYS A 186 13.44 -23.52 -2.63
N VAL A 187 14.46 -22.74 -2.97
CA VAL A 187 15.48 -22.35 -2.00
C VAL A 187 14.84 -21.47 -0.93
N GLU A 188 15.02 -21.81 0.32
CA GLU A 188 14.44 -21.10 1.43
C GLU A 188 14.87 -19.63 1.47
N VAL A 189 13.92 -18.73 1.62
CA VAL A 189 14.13 -17.28 1.60
C VAL A 189 14.00 -16.74 3.02
N ILE A 190 15.08 -16.13 3.52
CA ILE A 190 15.14 -15.48 4.83
C ILE A 190 15.77 -14.09 4.65
N GLY A 191 15.30 -13.11 5.38
CA GLY A 191 15.88 -11.76 5.36
C GLY A 191 14.84 -10.65 5.22
N ASN A 192 15.31 -9.53 4.66
CA ASN A 192 14.51 -8.32 4.45
C ASN A 192 15.01 -7.63 3.18
N GLU A 193 14.36 -7.87 2.06
CA GLU A 193 14.78 -7.38 0.74
C GLU A 193 13.56 -6.90 -0.07
N ILE A 194 13.79 -6.02 -1.03
CA ILE A 194 12.75 -5.48 -1.90
C ILE A 194 12.65 -6.25 -3.22
N GLU A 195 13.78 -6.73 -3.73
CA GLU A 195 13.91 -7.31 -5.08
C GLU A 195 14.69 -8.64 -5.00
N ARG A 196 14.25 -9.54 -4.11
CA ARG A 196 14.86 -10.85 -3.97
C ARG A 196 14.41 -11.76 -5.10
N VAL A 197 15.32 -12.15 -5.97
CA VAL A 197 15.06 -13.18 -6.98
C VAL A 197 14.86 -14.53 -6.30
N ILE A 198 13.78 -15.20 -6.64
CA ILE A 198 13.45 -16.53 -6.15
C ILE A 198 14.17 -17.59 -6.98
N HIS A 199 14.72 -18.57 -6.28
CA HIS A 199 15.44 -19.68 -6.88
C HIS A 199 14.77 -21.00 -6.49
N TRP A 200 14.65 -21.87 -7.46
CA TRP A 200 14.35 -23.30 -7.25
C TRP A 200 15.60 -24.12 -7.56
N LYS A 201 15.61 -25.42 -7.27
CA LYS A 201 16.73 -26.33 -7.57
C LYS A 201 17.19 -26.26 -9.02
N GLY A 202 16.29 -26.01 -9.96
CA GLY A 202 16.54 -25.87 -11.40
C GLY A 202 17.02 -24.49 -11.84
N GLY A 203 17.10 -23.50 -10.92
CA GLY A 203 17.47 -22.11 -11.24
C GLY A 203 16.35 -21.12 -10.95
N ALA A 204 16.43 -19.91 -11.51
CA ALA A 204 15.48 -18.83 -11.29
C ALA A 204 14.62 -18.51 -12.53
N ASP A 205 14.92 -19.12 -13.66
CA ASP A 205 14.28 -18.79 -14.94
C ASP A 205 12.83 -19.30 -15.00
N VAL A 206 11.90 -18.39 -15.14
CA VAL A 206 10.46 -18.64 -15.30
C VAL A 206 9.96 -18.24 -16.70
N SER A 207 10.84 -17.93 -17.63
CA SER A 207 10.47 -17.43 -18.97
C SER A 207 9.57 -18.39 -19.76
N ASN A 208 9.72 -19.69 -19.54
CA ASN A 208 8.90 -20.73 -20.17
C ASN A 208 7.42 -20.73 -19.70
N LEU A 209 7.10 -20.01 -18.64
CA LEU A 209 5.74 -19.82 -18.11
C LEU A 209 5.13 -18.48 -18.54
N ALA A 210 5.92 -17.58 -19.09
CA ALA A 210 5.45 -16.26 -19.50
C ALA A 210 4.38 -16.34 -20.60
N GLY A 211 3.33 -15.51 -20.46
CA GLY A 211 2.24 -15.42 -21.43
C GLY A 211 1.22 -16.57 -21.41
N LYS A 212 1.37 -17.51 -20.52
CA LYS A 212 0.45 -18.66 -20.35
C LYS A 212 -0.67 -18.35 -19.42
#